data_92b3da4b1bd7b1dfc9246fc5a3851fbf
#
_entry.id   92b3da4b1bd7b1dfc9246fc5a3851fbf
#
_cell.length_a   1.000
_cell.length_b   1.000
_cell.length_c   1.000
_cell.angle_alpha   90.00
_cell.angle_beta   90.00
_cell.angle_gamma   90.00
#
_symmetry.space_group_name_H-M   'P 1'
#
loop_
_entity.id
_entity.type
_entity.pdbx_description
1 polymer ?
#
loop_
_entity_poly.entity_id
_entity_poly.type
_entity_poly.pdbx_seq_one_letter_code
_entity_poly.pdbx_strand_id
1 'polypeptide(L)'
;PYETRQMIIGAWHRISEMLGTEFNFDFWIKNKPRRSTYPACRAVLAARAQNHEKEMINAIQQAYYQRALNPSDDHVLIDLAKEISLDTNKFITDLNSDKIKNQLMDQISLSRKLSHRGFPSLVLETAGKYYFIDHDYSNAETTLTKIIGLIEFPK
;
A
#
# COMPACT_ATOMS: atom_id res chain seq x y z
N PRO A 1 1.74 -5.96 20.64
CA PRO A 1 2.60 -6.61 21.63
C PRO A 1 4.06 -6.23 21.39
N TYR A 2 4.87 -6.25 22.42
CA TYR A 2 6.29 -5.91 22.36
C TYR A 2 7.05 -6.79 21.34
N GLU A 3 6.81 -8.08 21.35
CA GLU A 3 7.40 -9.07 20.44
C GLU A 3 7.17 -8.77 18.96
N THR A 4 5.94 -8.42 18.60
CA THR A 4 5.60 -8.04 17.20
C THR A 4 6.37 -6.80 16.77
N ARG A 5 6.54 -5.83 17.67
CA ARG A 5 7.33 -4.62 17.38
C ARG A 5 8.79 -4.97 17.12
N GLN A 6 9.41 -5.80 17.96
CA GLN A 6 10.79 -6.22 17.79
C GLN A 6 10.99 -7.00 16.49
N MET A 7 10.04 -7.87 16.15
CA MET A 7 10.06 -8.62 14.88
C MET A 7 10.05 -7.67 13.67
N ILE A 8 9.23 -6.62 13.68
CA ILE A 8 9.16 -5.67 12.56
C ILE A 8 10.43 -4.81 12.49
N ILE A 9 10.94 -4.33 13.62
CA ILE A 9 12.21 -3.60 13.68
C ILE A 9 13.35 -4.47 13.10
N GLY A 10 13.42 -5.74 13.49
CA GLY A 10 14.39 -6.68 12.94
C GLY A 10 14.21 -6.92 11.44
N ALA A 11 12.99 -6.91 10.93
CA ALA A 11 12.72 -6.97 9.49
C ALA A 11 13.25 -5.72 8.76
N TRP A 12 13.04 -4.52 9.30
CA TRP A 12 13.58 -3.28 8.73
C TRP A 12 15.11 -3.30 8.64
N HIS A 13 15.79 -3.75 9.70
CA HIS A 13 17.26 -3.91 9.67
C HIS A 13 17.70 -4.86 8.55
N ARG A 14 17.11 -6.05 8.46
CA ARG A 14 17.45 -7.01 7.40
C ARG A 14 17.23 -6.46 5.99
N ILE A 15 16.10 -5.75 5.75
CA ILE A 15 15.80 -5.15 4.45
C ILE A 15 16.81 -4.05 4.13
N SER A 16 17.16 -3.22 5.12
CA SER A 16 18.18 -2.18 4.96
C SER A 16 19.53 -2.77 4.56
N GLU A 17 19.96 -3.83 5.24
CA GLU A 17 21.22 -4.53 4.95
C GLU A 17 21.22 -5.21 3.56
N MET A 18 20.11 -5.82 3.16
CA MET A 18 20.02 -6.57 1.90
C MET A 18 19.85 -5.67 0.67
N LEU A 19 19.09 -4.59 0.80
CA LEU A 19 18.63 -3.78 -0.34
C LEU A 19 19.11 -2.33 -0.30
N GLY A 20 19.79 -1.90 0.78
CA GLY A 20 20.18 -0.51 0.97
C GLY A 20 19.00 0.43 1.25
N THR A 21 17.82 -0.10 1.57
CA THR A 21 16.63 0.71 1.85
C THR A 21 16.81 1.50 3.14
N GLU A 22 16.58 2.81 3.08
CA GLU A 22 16.67 3.68 4.24
C GLU A 22 15.36 3.65 5.05
N PHE A 23 15.49 3.44 6.36
CA PHE A 23 14.38 3.49 7.32
C PHE A 23 14.66 4.47 8.44
N ASN A 24 13.65 5.22 8.85
CA ASN A 24 13.72 6.08 10.03
C ASN A 24 13.17 5.35 11.25
N PHE A 25 14.05 4.81 12.08
CA PHE A 25 13.70 4.04 13.28
C PHE A 25 13.08 4.88 14.39
N ASP A 26 13.15 6.23 14.30
CA ASP A 26 12.43 7.13 15.20
C ASP A 26 10.92 6.89 15.21
N PHE A 27 10.38 6.30 14.14
CA PHE A 27 8.98 5.88 14.09
C PHE A 27 8.58 5.07 15.32
N TRP A 28 9.44 4.16 15.75
CA TRP A 28 9.18 3.26 16.86
C TRP A 28 9.32 3.91 18.24
N ILE A 29 9.95 5.07 18.29
CA ILE A 29 10.14 5.87 19.51
C ILE A 29 9.05 6.92 19.63
N LYS A 30 8.80 7.66 18.53
CA LYS A 30 7.93 8.84 18.50
C LYS A 30 6.45 8.51 18.32
N ASN A 31 6.14 7.33 17.79
CA ASN A 31 4.76 6.97 17.46
C ASN A 31 4.25 5.79 18.30
N LYS A 32 2.91 5.74 18.46
CA LYS A 32 2.19 4.58 18.95
C LYS A 32 1.63 3.82 17.74
N PRO A 33 2.32 2.76 17.27
CA PRO A 33 1.90 2.03 16.07
C PRO A 33 0.50 1.46 16.24
N ARG A 34 -0.34 1.62 15.22
CA ARG A 34 -1.65 0.99 15.11
C ARG A 34 -1.58 -0.08 14.02
N ARG A 35 -2.31 -1.18 14.20
CA ARG A 35 -2.30 -2.29 13.22
C ARG A 35 -3.19 -2.05 12.00
N SER A 36 -4.08 -1.06 12.07
CA SER A 36 -5.00 -0.79 10.97
C SER A 36 -4.33 0.04 9.88
N THR A 37 -4.31 -0.50 8.67
CA THR A 37 -3.92 0.21 7.45
C THR A 37 -5.11 0.85 6.74
N TYR A 38 -6.32 0.67 7.24
CA TYR A 38 -7.55 1.17 6.61
C TYR A 38 -7.56 2.69 6.39
N PRO A 39 -7.10 3.54 7.33
CA PRO A 39 -7.01 4.98 7.07
C PRO A 39 -6.15 5.31 5.85
N ALA A 40 -4.95 4.73 5.77
CA ALA A 40 -4.05 4.92 4.63
C ALA A 40 -4.66 4.43 3.31
N CYS A 41 -5.32 3.26 3.31
CA CYS A 41 -6.00 2.74 2.12
C CYS A 41 -7.16 3.65 1.68
N ARG A 42 -7.94 4.21 2.62
CA ARG A 42 -8.98 5.20 2.29
C ARG A 42 -8.39 6.49 1.72
N ALA A 43 -7.25 6.94 2.24
CA ALA A 43 -6.55 8.11 1.72
C ALA A 43 -6.12 7.91 0.26
N VAL A 44 -5.60 6.73 -0.09
CA VAL A 44 -5.27 6.37 -1.47
C VAL A 44 -6.50 6.43 -2.37
N LEU A 45 -7.65 5.88 -1.93
CA LEU A 45 -8.89 5.92 -2.69
C LEU A 45 -9.46 7.35 -2.85
N ALA A 46 -9.36 8.18 -1.81
CA ALA A 46 -9.75 9.58 -1.87
C ALA A 46 -8.86 10.39 -2.85
N ALA A 47 -7.55 10.12 -2.85
CA ALA A 47 -6.62 10.72 -3.80
C ALA A 47 -6.84 10.22 -5.24
N ARG A 48 -7.19 8.94 -5.42
CA ARG A 48 -7.58 8.37 -6.72
C ARG A 48 -8.78 9.10 -7.33
N ALA A 49 -9.75 9.53 -6.53
CA ALA A 49 -10.87 10.34 -6.97
C ALA A 49 -10.47 11.73 -7.50
N GLN A 50 -9.18 12.10 -7.33
CA GLN A 50 -8.55 13.32 -7.83
C GLN A 50 -7.37 13.01 -8.79
N ASN A 51 -7.23 11.76 -9.27
CA ASN A 51 -6.17 11.28 -10.17
C ASN A 51 -4.74 11.34 -9.57
N HIS A 52 -4.60 11.25 -8.23
CA HIS A 52 -3.31 11.30 -7.53
C HIS A 52 -3.06 10.05 -6.67
N GLU A 53 -3.51 8.88 -7.15
CA GLU A 53 -3.36 7.62 -6.42
C GLU A 53 -1.89 7.26 -6.15
N LYS A 54 -1.05 7.35 -7.18
CA LYS A 54 0.38 6.99 -7.09
C LYS A 54 1.15 7.94 -6.18
N GLU A 55 0.88 9.23 -6.30
CA GLU A 55 1.49 10.27 -5.48
C GLU A 55 1.15 10.06 -4.00
N MET A 56 -0.10 9.73 -3.68
CA MET A 56 -0.53 9.45 -2.31
C MET A 56 0.12 8.16 -1.77
N ILE A 57 0.22 7.10 -2.56
CA ILE A 57 0.93 5.87 -2.16
C ILE A 57 2.37 6.19 -1.79
N ASN A 58 3.09 6.92 -2.66
CA ASN A 58 4.48 7.31 -2.42
C ASN A 58 4.62 8.20 -1.18
N ALA A 59 3.74 9.18 -1.02
CA ALA A 59 3.75 10.08 0.14
C ALA A 59 3.54 9.32 1.46
N ILE A 60 2.60 8.37 1.49
CA ILE A 60 2.34 7.52 2.66
C ILE A 60 3.54 6.63 2.98
N GLN A 61 4.17 6.03 1.98
CA GLN A 61 5.35 5.19 2.17
C GLN A 61 6.52 5.99 2.72
N GLN A 62 6.80 7.16 2.14
CA GLN A 62 7.84 8.08 2.64
C GLN A 62 7.54 8.56 4.07
N ALA A 63 6.30 8.93 4.34
CA ALA A 63 5.86 9.36 5.67
C ALA A 63 6.14 8.28 6.72
N TYR A 64 5.76 7.04 6.43
CA TYR A 64 5.90 5.91 7.36
C TYR A 64 7.36 5.47 7.52
N TYR A 65 8.05 5.21 6.41
CA TYR A 65 9.36 4.57 6.44
C TYR A 65 10.52 5.56 6.64
N GLN A 66 10.41 6.80 6.16
CA GLN A 66 11.53 7.75 6.14
C GLN A 66 11.32 8.96 7.04
N ARG A 67 10.07 9.38 7.27
CA ARG A 67 9.76 10.59 8.02
C ARG A 67 9.25 10.33 9.44
N ALA A 68 9.13 9.06 9.83
CA ALA A 68 8.61 8.64 11.14
C ALA A 68 7.21 9.23 11.46
N LEU A 69 6.35 9.40 10.46
CA LEU A 69 4.96 9.84 10.59
C LEU A 69 4.02 8.62 10.61
N ASN A 70 2.91 8.74 11.34
CA ASN A 70 1.96 7.63 11.45
C ASN A 70 0.78 7.79 10.49
N PRO A 71 0.72 7.07 9.35
CA PRO A 71 -0.35 7.19 8.37
C PRO A 71 -1.68 6.55 8.82
N SER A 72 -1.78 6.15 10.09
CA SER A 72 -3.05 5.82 10.71
C SER A 72 -3.74 7.05 11.34
N ASP A 73 -3.09 8.20 11.33
CA ASP A 73 -3.60 9.46 11.87
C ASP A 73 -4.13 10.34 10.73
N ASP A 74 -5.40 10.75 10.81
CA ASP A 74 -6.07 11.52 9.76
C ASP A 74 -5.35 12.85 9.47
N HIS A 75 -4.80 13.53 10.50
CA HIS A 75 -4.06 14.77 10.28
C HIS A 75 -2.81 14.56 9.42
N VAL A 76 -2.09 13.45 9.60
CA VAL A 76 -0.94 13.10 8.75
C VAL A 76 -1.38 12.92 7.30
N LEU A 77 -2.47 12.18 7.07
CA LEU A 77 -3.00 11.95 5.72
C LEU A 77 -3.47 13.24 5.04
N ILE A 78 -4.08 14.16 5.81
CA ILE A 78 -4.50 15.47 5.32
C ILE A 78 -3.28 16.34 4.95
N ASP A 79 -2.23 16.31 5.75
CA ASP A 79 -1.01 17.05 5.44
C ASP A 79 -0.29 16.48 4.21
N LEU A 80 -0.26 15.16 4.04
CA LEU A 80 0.24 14.53 2.81
C LEU A 80 -0.60 14.93 1.59
N ALA A 81 -1.92 15.03 1.72
CA ALA A 81 -2.80 15.49 0.63
C ALA A 81 -2.47 16.93 0.20
N LYS A 82 -2.17 17.81 1.16
CA LYS A 82 -1.69 19.18 0.86
C LYS A 82 -0.34 19.17 0.14
N GLU A 83 0.62 18.36 0.62
CA GLU A 83 1.96 18.25 0.04
C GLU A 83 1.92 17.84 -1.44
N ILE A 84 0.99 16.95 -1.80
CA ILE A 84 0.78 16.51 -3.19
C ILE A 84 -0.25 17.34 -3.96
N SER A 85 -0.61 18.52 -3.45
CA SER A 85 -1.47 19.52 -4.11
C SER A 85 -2.91 19.05 -4.43
N LEU A 86 -3.48 18.19 -3.59
CA LEU A 86 -4.90 17.83 -3.70
C LEU A 86 -5.81 18.98 -3.26
N ASP A 87 -7.04 19.00 -3.79
CA ASP A 87 -8.12 19.74 -3.13
C ASP A 87 -8.36 19.12 -1.74
N THR A 88 -7.84 19.80 -0.72
CA THR A 88 -7.85 19.31 0.65
C THR A 88 -9.27 19.21 1.22
N ASN A 89 -10.19 20.13 0.85
CA ASN A 89 -11.56 20.10 1.32
C ASN A 89 -12.31 18.89 0.76
N LYS A 90 -12.13 18.64 -0.54
CA LYS A 90 -12.66 17.43 -1.18
C LYS A 90 -12.03 16.17 -0.57
N PHE A 91 -10.74 16.15 -0.34
CA PHE A 91 -10.04 15.02 0.25
C PHE A 91 -10.56 14.70 1.66
N ILE A 92 -10.72 15.69 2.54
CA ILE A 92 -11.27 15.52 3.89
C ILE A 92 -12.70 14.95 3.83
N THR A 93 -13.52 15.46 2.93
CA THR A 93 -14.90 14.99 2.74
C THR A 93 -14.91 13.52 2.29
N ASP A 94 -14.07 13.17 1.32
CA ASP A 94 -14.00 11.82 0.75
C ASP A 94 -13.39 10.81 1.74
N LEU A 95 -12.32 11.17 2.46
CA LEU A 95 -11.52 10.29 3.32
C LEU A 95 -12.36 9.43 4.29
N ASN A 96 -13.40 10.02 4.88
CA ASN A 96 -14.27 9.36 5.86
C ASN A 96 -15.68 9.12 5.33
N SER A 97 -15.93 9.32 4.03
CA SER A 97 -17.23 9.07 3.41
C SER A 97 -17.58 7.57 3.38
N ASP A 98 -18.86 7.28 3.42
CA ASP A 98 -19.33 5.89 3.27
C ASP A 98 -19.05 5.34 1.88
N LYS A 99 -19.01 6.18 0.86
CA LYS A 99 -18.60 5.80 -0.49
C LYS A 99 -17.19 5.19 -0.50
N ILE A 100 -16.20 5.89 0.08
CA ILE A 100 -14.81 5.41 0.14
C ILE A 100 -14.67 4.19 1.06
N LYS A 101 -15.40 4.14 2.17
CA LYS A 101 -15.42 2.95 3.06
C LYS A 101 -15.93 1.72 2.33
N ASN A 102 -17.05 1.83 1.63
CA ASN A 102 -17.64 0.72 0.88
C ASN A 102 -16.72 0.29 -0.27
N GLN A 103 -16.14 1.24 -1.00
CA GLN A 103 -15.17 0.95 -2.06
C GLN A 103 -13.95 0.18 -1.52
N LEU A 104 -13.45 0.54 -0.34
CA LEU A 104 -12.37 -0.22 0.31
C LEU A 104 -12.83 -1.65 0.67
N MET A 105 -14.03 -1.81 1.22
CA MET A 105 -14.56 -3.13 1.56
C MET A 105 -14.75 -4.02 0.34
N ASP A 106 -15.19 -3.46 -0.79
CA ASP A 106 -15.33 -4.18 -2.05
C ASP A 106 -13.97 -4.66 -2.57
N GLN A 107 -12.94 -3.81 -2.52
CA GLN A 107 -11.59 -4.18 -2.91
C GLN A 107 -11.00 -5.27 -1.99
N ILE A 108 -11.21 -5.17 -0.69
CA ILE A 108 -10.78 -6.20 0.26
C ILE A 108 -11.51 -7.53 -0.02
N SER A 109 -12.81 -7.48 -0.30
CA SER A 109 -13.59 -8.67 -0.65
C SER A 109 -13.09 -9.32 -1.93
N LEU A 110 -12.84 -8.53 -2.98
CA LEU A 110 -12.26 -9.01 -4.23
C LEU A 110 -10.87 -9.63 -4.01
N SER A 111 -10.01 -8.92 -3.30
CA SER A 111 -8.67 -9.40 -2.98
C SER A 111 -8.70 -10.75 -2.24
N ARG A 112 -9.58 -10.92 -1.27
CA ARG A 112 -9.75 -12.19 -0.54
C ARG A 112 -10.26 -13.33 -1.44
N LYS A 113 -11.14 -13.03 -2.40
CA LYS A 113 -11.63 -14.03 -3.36
C LYS A 113 -10.53 -14.51 -4.32
N LEU A 114 -9.65 -13.58 -4.74
CA LEU A 114 -8.58 -13.86 -5.70
C LEU A 114 -7.31 -14.39 -5.04
N SER A 115 -7.05 -14.08 -3.78
CA SER A 115 -5.77 -14.29 -3.10
C SER A 115 -5.81 -15.53 -2.21
N HIS A 116 -5.82 -16.73 -2.79
CA HIS A 116 -5.85 -17.98 -2.03
C HIS A 116 -4.58 -18.31 -1.25
N ARG A 117 -3.45 -17.65 -1.57
CA ARG A 117 -2.12 -17.96 -1.03
C ARG A 117 -1.61 -16.94 -0.01
N GLY A 118 -2.44 -15.96 0.36
CA GLY A 118 -2.03 -14.88 1.28
C GLY A 118 -1.45 -13.67 0.57
N PHE A 119 -0.69 -12.84 1.30
CA PHE A 119 -0.13 -11.57 0.80
C PHE A 119 1.39 -11.56 1.00
N PRO A 120 2.14 -10.98 0.06
CA PRO A 120 1.68 -10.39 -1.21
C PRO A 120 1.26 -11.47 -2.23
N SER A 121 0.31 -11.14 -3.09
CA SER A 121 -0.12 -11.96 -4.21
C SER A 121 -0.31 -11.10 -5.46
N LEU A 122 0.00 -11.65 -6.62
CA LEU A 122 -0.20 -11.01 -7.91
C LEU A 122 -1.14 -11.87 -8.75
N VAL A 123 -2.22 -11.27 -9.23
CA VAL A 123 -3.22 -11.93 -10.09
C VAL A 123 -3.42 -11.08 -11.32
N LEU A 124 -3.24 -11.69 -12.49
CA LEU A 124 -3.55 -11.08 -13.78
C LEU A 124 -4.97 -11.46 -14.18
N GLU A 125 -5.78 -10.48 -14.54
CA GLU A 125 -7.05 -10.68 -15.24
C GLU A 125 -6.86 -10.35 -16.72
N THR A 126 -7.05 -11.34 -17.59
CA THR A 126 -7.02 -11.16 -19.03
C THR A 126 -7.99 -12.14 -19.70
N ALA A 127 -8.68 -11.69 -20.75
CA ALA A 127 -9.67 -12.48 -21.49
C ALA A 127 -10.74 -13.13 -20.60
N GLY A 128 -11.15 -12.48 -19.52
CA GLY A 128 -12.16 -12.98 -18.56
C GLY A 128 -11.67 -14.11 -17.65
N LYS A 129 -10.38 -14.39 -17.61
CA LYS A 129 -9.75 -15.39 -16.76
C LYS A 129 -8.79 -14.77 -15.77
N TYR A 130 -8.58 -15.43 -14.63
CA TYR A 130 -7.64 -15.03 -13.59
C TYR A 130 -6.45 -15.98 -13.55
N TYR A 131 -5.25 -15.42 -13.60
CA TYR A 131 -3.98 -16.13 -13.56
C TYR A 131 -3.18 -15.70 -12.35
N PHE A 132 -2.78 -16.65 -11.49
CA PHE A 132 -1.86 -16.38 -10.39
C PHE A 132 -0.45 -16.28 -10.91
N ILE A 133 0.21 -15.17 -10.61
CA ILE A 133 1.58 -14.90 -11.02
C ILE A 133 2.52 -15.09 -9.83
N ASP A 134 3.41 -16.05 -9.91
CA ASP A 134 4.52 -16.16 -8.98
C ASP A 134 5.51 -15.05 -9.31
N HIS A 135 5.60 -14.06 -8.41
CA HIS A 135 6.51 -12.93 -8.58
C HIS A 135 7.92 -13.26 -8.08
N ASP A 136 8.90 -12.69 -8.75
CA ASP A 136 10.31 -12.81 -8.37
C ASP A 136 10.74 -11.52 -7.65
N TYR A 137 11.16 -11.64 -6.39
CA TYR A 137 11.62 -10.50 -5.60
C TYR A 137 12.98 -9.97 -6.01
N SER A 138 13.77 -10.79 -6.70
CA SER A 138 15.14 -10.47 -7.09
C SER A 138 15.22 -9.94 -8.51
N ASN A 139 14.25 -10.32 -9.38
CA ASN A 139 14.26 -9.95 -10.78
C ASN A 139 12.84 -9.67 -11.29
N ALA A 140 12.51 -8.40 -11.42
CA ALA A 140 11.20 -7.95 -11.92
C ALA A 140 10.93 -8.38 -13.38
N GLU A 141 11.98 -8.50 -14.22
CA GLU A 141 11.86 -8.91 -15.63
C GLU A 141 11.31 -10.35 -15.75
N THR A 142 11.67 -11.24 -14.83
CA THR A 142 11.12 -12.60 -14.76
C THR A 142 9.60 -12.57 -14.58
N THR A 143 9.11 -11.72 -13.71
CA THR A 143 7.67 -11.54 -13.46
C THR A 143 6.98 -10.91 -14.66
N LEU A 144 7.58 -9.87 -15.25
CA LEU A 144 7.04 -9.15 -16.40
C LEU A 144 6.92 -10.08 -17.63
N THR A 145 7.92 -10.90 -17.90
CA THR A 145 7.90 -11.89 -18.99
C THR A 145 6.74 -12.88 -18.87
N LYS A 146 6.46 -13.35 -17.63
CA LYS A 146 5.29 -14.23 -17.39
C LYS A 146 3.98 -13.51 -17.69
N ILE A 147 3.84 -12.25 -17.29
CA ILE A 147 2.64 -11.43 -17.53
C ILE A 147 2.43 -11.23 -19.02
N ILE A 148 3.46 -10.79 -19.76
CA ILE A 148 3.40 -10.57 -21.21
C ILE A 148 3.01 -11.87 -21.92
N GLY A 149 3.64 -12.99 -21.60
CA GLY A 149 3.32 -14.28 -22.21
C GLY A 149 1.87 -14.71 -21.99
N LEU A 150 1.24 -14.38 -20.86
CA LEU A 150 -0.17 -14.67 -20.61
C LEU A 150 -1.13 -13.71 -21.33
N ILE A 151 -0.70 -12.47 -21.61
CA ILE A 151 -1.49 -11.50 -22.38
C ILE A 151 -1.48 -11.89 -23.86
N GLU A 152 -0.31 -12.24 -24.39
CA GLU A 152 -0.12 -12.58 -25.81
C GLU A 152 -0.68 -13.97 -26.16
N PHE A 153 -0.56 -14.92 -25.24
CA PHE A 153 -0.98 -16.31 -25.43
C PHE A 153 -1.85 -16.79 -24.23
N PRO A 154 -3.08 -16.28 -24.10
CA PRO A 154 -3.97 -16.67 -23.02
C PRO A 154 -4.34 -18.16 -23.13
N LYS A 155 -4.07 -18.91 -22.07
CA LYS A 155 -4.37 -20.36 -21.98
C LYS A 155 -5.82 -20.62 -21.62
#